data_6dbc40f422e10319af28f03f317a848d
#
_entry.id   6dbc40f422e10319af28f03f317a848d
#
_cell.length_a   1.000
_cell.length_b   1.000
_cell.length_c   1.000
_cell.angle_alpha   90.00
_cell.angle_beta   90.00
_cell.angle_gamma   90.00
#
_symmetry.space_group_name_H-M   'P 1'
#
loop_
_entity.id
_entity.type
_entity.pdbx_description
1 polymer ?
#
loop_
_entity_poly.entity_id
_entity_poly.type
_entity_poly.pdbx_seq_one_letter_code
_entity_poly.pdbx_strand_id
1 'polypeptide(L)'
;MILATTKFNDYDQFMEVFSTAGAAKRAEHGCKGAQVFRDPNQDDQVWVIFDWDEQGWTNFVTDPDVPGIMQNAGHKGKPQVAAFDTGLHA
;
A
#
# COMPACT_ATOMS: atom_id res chain seq x y z
N MET A 1 5.98 -6.98 -9.09
CA MET A 1 4.83 -6.05 -8.94
C MET A 1 3.75 -6.65 -8.07
N ILE A 2 3.16 -5.82 -7.24
CA ILE A 2 2.06 -6.21 -6.36
C ILE A 2 0.90 -5.27 -6.59
N LEU A 3 -0.29 -5.80 -6.83
CA LEU A 3 -1.53 -5.04 -6.85
C LEU A 3 -2.22 -5.23 -5.50
N ALA A 4 -2.48 -4.13 -4.81
CA ALA A 4 -3.16 -4.16 -3.52
C ALA A 4 -4.30 -3.15 -3.48
N THR A 5 -5.22 -3.33 -2.56
CA THR A 5 -6.31 -2.40 -2.32
C THR A 5 -6.47 -2.14 -0.84
N THR A 6 -6.93 -0.94 -0.51
CA THR A 6 -7.22 -0.57 0.87
C THR A 6 -8.32 0.48 0.90
N LYS A 7 -9.04 0.52 2.03
CA LYS A 7 -10.01 1.56 2.33
C LYS A 7 -9.50 2.49 3.41
N PHE A 8 -9.97 3.73 3.39
CA PHE A 8 -9.52 4.78 4.30
C PHE A 8 -10.69 5.70 4.70
N ASN A 9 -10.49 6.47 5.77
CA ASN A 9 -11.50 7.43 6.24
C ASN A 9 -11.46 8.75 5.49
N ASP A 10 -10.26 9.26 5.19
CA ASP A 10 -10.04 10.54 4.53
C ASP A 10 -8.88 10.41 3.54
N TYR A 11 -9.14 10.77 2.28
CA TYR A 11 -8.15 10.61 1.21
C TYR A 11 -6.90 11.46 1.44
N ASP A 12 -7.05 12.71 1.84
CA ASP A 12 -5.92 13.61 2.01
C ASP A 12 -5.01 13.16 3.15
N GLN A 13 -5.61 12.73 4.27
CA GLN A 13 -4.88 12.13 5.38
C GLN A 13 -4.15 10.85 4.95
N PHE A 14 -4.84 10.00 4.21
CA PHE A 14 -4.26 8.75 3.70
C PHE A 14 -3.03 9.05 2.83
N MET A 15 -3.17 9.95 1.85
CA MET A 15 -2.08 10.27 0.92
C MET A 15 -0.91 10.98 1.61
N GLU A 16 -1.19 11.81 2.61
CA GLU A 16 -0.15 12.46 3.41
C GLU A 16 0.78 11.43 4.07
N VAL A 17 0.21 10.45 4.76
CA VAL A 17 0.98 9.42 5.45
C VAL A 17 1.56 8.41 4.44
N PHE A 18 0.79 8.04 3.43
CA PHE A 18 1.23 7.10 2.39
C PHE A 18 2.48 7.60 1.67
N SER A 19 2.55 8.89 1.37
CA SER A 19 3.67 9.48 0.62
C SER A 19 4.85 9.90 1.49
N THR A 20 4.73 9.86 2.82
CA THR A 20 5.80 10.23 3.76
C THR A 20 6.25 9.03 4.59
N ALA A 21 5.68 8.84 5.78
CA ALA A 21 6.09 7.75 6.68
C ALA A 21 5.88 6.37 6.04
N GLY A 22 4.80 6.19 5.31
CA GLY A 22 4.53 4.94 4.59
C GLY A 22 5.57 4.67 3.51
N ALA A 23 5.91 5.69 2.71
CA ALA A 23 6.91 5.55 1.66
C ALA A 23 8.30 5.22 2.23
N ALA A 24 8.69 5.88 3.32
CA ALA A 24 9.96 5.61 3.98
C ALA A 24 10.03 4.17 4.50
N LYS A 25 8.95 3.70 5.12
CA LYS A 25 8.88 2.34 5.65
C LYS A 25 8.88 1.30 4.54
N ARG A 26 8.17 1.54 3.43
CA ARG A 26 8.20 0.65 2.27
C ARG A 26 9.59 0.56 1.66
N ALA A 27 10.31 1.69 1.58
CA ALA A 27 11.67 1.71 1.05
C ALA A 27 12.64 0.87 1.91
N GLU A 28 12.46 0.85 3.24
CA GLU A 28 13.25 0.00 4.14
C GLU A 28 13.13 -1.49 3.77
N HIS A 29 12.00 -1.89 3.21
CA HIS A 29 11.73 -3.27 2.80
C HIS A 29 11.88 -3.49 1.29
N GLY A 30 12.57 -2.58 0.61
CA GLY A 30 12.95 -2.78 -0.78
C GLY A 30 11.93 -2.36 -1.82
N CYS A 31 10.85 -1.68 -1.45
CA CYS A 31 9.90 -1.13 -2.40
C CYS A 31 10.54 0.00 -3.20
N LYS A 32 10.46 -0.05 -4.53
CA LYS A 32 11.09 0.92 -5.42
C LYS A 32 10.15 2.02 -5.88
N GLY A 33 8.86 1.88 -5.60
CA GLY A 33 7.87 2.88 -5.96
C GLY A 33 6.46 2.33 -5.87
N ALA A 34 5.50 3.24 -5.97
CA ALA A 34 4.08 2.90 -5.93
C ALA A 34 3.30 3.84 -6.84
N GLN A 35 2.22 3.33 -7.41
CA GLN A 35 1.28 4.11 -8.19
C GLN A 35 -0.12 3.89 -7.62
N VAL A 36 -0.81 4.99 -7.27
CA VAL A 36 -2.10 4.96 -6.60
C VAL A 36 -3.19 5.31 -7.60
N PHE A 37 -4.25 4.51 -7.61
CA PHE A 37 -5.45 4.74 -8.41
C PHE A 37 -6.65 4.81 -7.48
N ARG A 38 -7.50 5.81 -7.65
CA ARG A 38 -8.78 5.85 -6.91
C ARG A 38 -9.75 4.88 -7.55
N ASP A 39 -10.51 4.18 -6.70
CA ASP A 39 -11.58 3.31 -7.20
C ASP A 39 -12.67 4.18 -7.84
N PRO A 40 -13.15 3.85 -9.05
CA PRO A 40 -14.14 4.69 -9.74
C PRO A 40 -15.52 4.65 -9.11
N ASN A 41 -15.81 3.65 -8.27
CA ASN A 41 -17.13 3.42 -7.68
C ASN A 41 -17.17 3.59 -6.17
N GLN A 42 -15.99 3.74 -5.52
CA GLN A 42 -15.88 3.81 -4.05
C GLN A 42 -14.98 4.98 -3.67
N ASP A 43 -15.54 6.02 -3.06
CA ASP A 43 -14.80 7.23 -2.69
C ASP A 43 -13.74 6.97 -1.61
N ASP A 44 -13.89 5.89 -0.85
CA ASP A 44 -13.04 5.54 0.28
C ASP A 44 -12.04 4.41 -0.02
N GLN A 45 -11.78 4.14 -1.30
CA GLN A 45 -10.94 3.02 -1.72
C GLN A 45 -9.93 3.44 -2.78
N VAL A 46 -8.71 2.90 -2.66
CA VAL A 46 -7.66 3.01 -3.67
C VAL A 46 -7.16 1.64 -4.05
N TRP A 47 -6.60 1.57 -5.26
CA TRP A 47 -5.83 0.46 -5.79
C TRP A 47 -4.42 0.94 -5.96
N VAL A 48 -3.44 0.13 -5.56
CA VAL A 48 -2.03 0.52 -5.62
C VAL A 48 -1.23 -0.56 -6.31
N ILE A 49 -0.40 -0.14 -7.25
CA ILE A 49 0.61 -1.01 -7.85
C ILE A 49 1.93 -0.66 -7.19
N PHE A 50 2.57 -1.64 -6.54
CA PHE A 50 3.88 -1.49 -5.92
C PHE A 50 4.95 -2.17 -6.78
N ASP A 51 6.04 -1.47 -7.01
CA ASP A 51 7.26 -2.07 -7.58
C ASP A 51 8.01 -2.76 -6.44
N TRP A 52 7.59 -3.99 -6.17
CA TRP A 52 7.98 -4.74 -4.98
C TRP A 52 7.86 -6.23 -5.22
N ASP A 53 8.69 -7.03 -4.55
CA ASP A 53 8.53 -8.47 -4.54
C ASP A 53 7.67 -8.92 -3.35
N GLU A 54 7.27 -10.19 -3.40
CA GLU A 54 6.41 -10.78 -2.36
C GLU A 54 7.11 -10.82 -1.00
N GLN A 55 8.42 -11.07 -0.98
CA GLN A 55 9.19 -11.11 0.27
C GLN A 55 9.23 -9.74 0.93
N GLY A 56 9.45 -8.68 0.16
CA GLY A 56 9.43 -7.32 0.68
C GLY A 56 8.08 -6.94 1.27
N TRP A 57 7.00 -7.30 0.57
CA TRP A 57 5.64 -7.11 1.07
C TRP A 57 5.42 -7.85 2.40
N THR A 58 5.82 -9.13 2.48
CA THR A 58 5.67 -9.93 3.70
C THR A 58 6.44 -9.31 4.86
N ASN A 59 7.67 -8.88 4.63
CA ASN A 59 8.49 -8.22 5.65
C ASN A 59 7.86 -6.91 6.13
N PHE A 60 7.28 -6.16 5.23
CA PHE A 60 6.58 -4.91 5.55
C PHE A 60 5.36 -5.16 6.42
N VAL A 61 4.46 -6.07 6.03
CA VAL A 61 3.21 -6.29 6.77
C VAL A 61 3.43 -6.96 8.12
N THR A 62 4.60 -7.53 8.36
CA THR A 62 4.99 -8.11 9.65
C THR A 62 5.88 -7.19 10.48
N ASP A 63 6.26 -6.03 9.96
CA ASP A 63 7.04 -5.03 10.69
C ASP A 63 6.19 -4.42 11.80
N PRO A 64 6.65 -4.42 13.07
CA PRO A 64 5.86 -3.93 14.20
C PRO A 64 5.57 -2.42 14.16
N ASP A 65 6.27 -1.64 13.34
CA ASP A 65 6.02 -0.20 13.18
C ASP A 65 4.87 0.10 12.22
N VAL A 66 4.51 -0.84 11.35
CA VAL A 66 3.54 -0.63 10.27
C VAL A 66 2.12 -0.41 10.77
N PRO A 67 1.57 -1.15 11.77
CA PRO A 67 0.21 -0.89 12.24
C PRO A 67 -0.03 0.55 12.70
N GLY A 68 0.94 1.16 13.39
CA GLY A 68 0.83 2.55 13.82
C GLY A 68 0.81 3.54 12.65
N ILE A 69 1.61 3.29 11.62
CA ILE A 69 1.62 4.10 10.41
C ILE A 69 0.29 3.99 9.68
N MET A 70 -0.27 2.79 9.56
CA MET A 70 -1.57 2.57 8.92
C MET A 70 -2.70 3.24 9.71
N GLN A 71 -2.65 3.20 11.03
CA GLN A 71 -3.63 3.87 11.87
C GLN A 71 -3.58 5.38 11.65
N ASN A 72 -2.38 5.97 11.58
CA ASN A 72 -2.20 7.40 11.31
C ASN A 72 -2.69 7.80 9.92
N ALA A 73 -2.61 6.88 8.96
CA ALA A 73 -3.14 7.11 7.60
C ALA A 73 -4.66 6.98 7.54
N GLY A 74 -5.32 6.52 8.60
CA GLY A 74 -6.76 6.37 8.64
C GLY A 74 -7.29 5.16 7.87
N HIS A 75 -6.55 4.06 7.82
CA HIS A 75 -7.02 2.82 7.19
C HIS A 75 -8.26 2.29 7.90
N LYS A 76 -9.24 1.83 7.12
CA LYS A 76 -10.47 1.17 7.62
C LYS A 76 -10.31 -0.33 7.82
N GLY A 77 -9.14 -0.84 7.69
CA GLY A 77 -8.82 -2.25 7.81
C GLY A 77 -7.44 -2.52 7.24
N LYS A 78 -7.07 -3.77 7.17
CA LYS A 78 -5.77 -4.14 6.61
C LYS A 78 -5.80 -4.01 5.09
N PRO A 79 -4.71 -3.51 4.46
CA PRO A 79 -4.59 -3.58 3.01
C PRO A 79 -4.60 -5.04 2.56
N GLN A 80 -5.21 -5.28 1.40
CA GLN A 80 -5.34 -6.62 0.85
C GLN A 80 -4.58 -6.71 -0.47
N VAL A 81 -3.78 -7.76 -0.61
CA VAL A 81 -3.18 -8.08 -1.89
C VAL A 81 -4.27 -8.65 -2.81
N ALA A 82 -4.44 -8.03 -3.97
CA ALA A 82 -5.34 -8.52 -5.00
C ALA A 82 -4.64 -9.50 -5.95
N ALA A 83 -3.36 -9.22 -6.28
CA ALA A 83 -2.59 -10.07 -7.17
C ALA A 83 -1.09 -9.81 -7.03
N PHE A 84 -0.31 -10.87 -7.24
CA PHE A 84 1.13 -10.77 -7.48
C PHE A 84 1.39 -10.92 -8.97
N ASP A 85 2.44 -10.24 -9.45
CA ASP A 85 2.89 -10.37 -10.84
C ASP A 85 3.38 -11.80 -11.09
N THR A 86 2.92 -12.41 -12.18
CA THR A 86 3.33 -13.75 -12.59
C THR A 86 4.67 -13.77 -13.33
N GLY A 87 5.22 -12.58 -13.65
CA GLY A 87 6.40 -12.46 -14.49
C GLY A 87 6.11 -12.53 -15.99
N LEU A 88 4.85 -12.70 -16.39
CA LEU A 88 4.43 -12.70 -17.79
C LEU A 88 3.96 -11.30 -18.19
N HIS A 89 4.63 -10.72 -19.18
CA HIS A 89 4.29 -9.41 -19.74
C HIS A 89 3.92 -9.60 -21.22
N ALA A 90 2.64 -9.55 -21.49
CA ALA A 90 2.10 -9.74 -22.83
C ALA A 90 1.94 -8.40 -23.58
#